data_ff4bd4178edfeed3606f7eceeceff5e2
#
_entry.id   ff4bd4178edfeed3606f7eceeceff5e2
#
_cell.length_a   1.000
_cell.length_b   1.000
_cell.length_c   1.000
_cell.angle_alpha   90.00
_cell.angle_beta   90.00
_cell.angle_gamma   90.00
#
_symmetry.space_group_name_H-M   'P 1'
#
loop_
_entity.id
_entity.type
_entity.pdbx_description
1 polymer ?
#
loop_
_entity_poly.entity_id
_entity_poly.type
_entity_poly.pdbx_seq_one_letter_code
_entity_poly.pdbx_strand_id
1 'polypeptide(L)'
;MCAKDSMPYIISSIKSFQKQNYKDKELIVVYSKGKDTTNQYLNILNEKNIKIYNFEGSIYQSLNFGVKKTRGDIIGILHSDDIYFNTKILSNVAKVFKKKKIQMVYTNVLYSDRNNLKNIKRVWSNIDINKPYELPPHTGSFISKKIYNKLKYKTNFTISSDTDFLIRVKKLKFKNYYLKTYSTIMRTGGISTSFKSFFVKMVEDMYIFKKQKYNLITYLKKITFKINQIFFLKNISFSSYHNELNDITKIKLLNMNNFKDTHGKIISALNLAFISYNSKFRIQSPYNLFWPDGIFSKTISKDKKIPGRDFFMKYLNYVNQKPKRFNQIYVVGNINKISESWLKKNISQNFIFHKLKFGTVKEIISSYKKSYKKNSLLILTIPTPKQEILANYIKNNNKDITIICLGGSINILSGYEKKTPEILNLLNLEWLWRLRFDTVRRILRLIETSYLFTKMLIFKQNKIH
;
A
#
# COMPACT_ATOMS: atom_id res chain seq x y z
N MET A 1 10.51 10.73 -0.99
CA MET A 1 10.14 9.31 -0.79
C MET A 1 10.74 8.49 -1.92
N CYS A 2 11.47 7.42 -1.61
CA CYS A 2 11.87 6.44 -2.61
C CYS A 2 10.94 5.24 -2.53
N ALA A 3 10.53 4.67 -3.66
CA ALA A 3 9.58 3.57 -3.72
C ALA A 3 10.02 2.49 -4.73
N LYS A 4 10.07 1.24 -4.28
CA LYS A 4 10.25 0.04 -5.07
C LYS A 4 9.62 -1.13 -4.32
N ASP A 5 8.74 -1.90 -4.96
CA ASP A 5 8.04 -3.03 -4.32
C ASP A 5 7.43 -2.66 -2.95
N SER A 6 6.72 -1.53 -2.89
CA SER A 6 6.30 -0.87 -1.64
C SER A 6 4.84 -1.12 -1.25
N MET A 7 4.08 -1.85 -2.07
CA MET A 7 2.70 -2.19 -1.74
C MET A 7 2.62 -3.23 -0.60
N PRO A 8 1.58 -3.15 0.27
CA PRO A 8 0.52 -2.13 0.30
C PRO A 8 0.90 -0.88 1.13
N TYR A 9 2.09 -0.83 1.71
CA TYR A 9 2.48 0.15 2.73
C TYR A 9 2.54 1.57 2.19
N ILE A 10 2.93 1.76 0.92
CA ILE A 10 3.01 3.07 0.28
C ILE A 10 1.67 3.82 0.31
N ILE A 11 0.55 3.11 0.29
CA ILE A 11 -0.79 3.72 0.40
C ILE A 11 -0.94 4.44 1.75
N SER A 12 -0.55 3.77 2.85
CA SER A 12 -0.62 4.37 4.19
C SER A 12 0.39 5.50 4.37
N SER A 13 1.56 5.36 3.77
CA SER A 13 2.60 6.38 3.80
C SER A 13 2.14 7.67 3.13
N ILE A 14 1.67 7.59 1.88
CA ILE A 14 1.12 8.73 1.13
C ILE A 14 -0.09 9.32 1.84
N LYS A 15 -1.02 8.49 2.33
CA LYS A 15 -2.19 8.93 3.08
C LYS A 15 -1.81 9.70 4.35
N SER A 16 -0.74 9.27 5.05
CA SER A 16 -0.24 9.97 6.23
C SER A 16 0.32 11.36 5.91
N PHE A 17 0.94 11.52 4.74
CA PHE A 17 1.36 12.82 4.23
C PHE A 17 0.17 13.68 3.82
N GLN A 18 -0.79 13.16 3.07
CA GLN A 18 -1.99 13.90 2.66
C GLN A 18 -2.75 14.47 3.85
N LYS A 19 -2.87 13.68 4.93
CA LYS A 19 -3.57 14.08 6.18
C LYS A 19 -2.81 15.10 7.04
N GLN A 20 -1.59 15.48 6.70
CA GLN A 20 -0.91 16.57 7.41
C GLN A 20 -1.67 17.89 7.23
N ASN A 21 -1.91 18.62 8.32
CA ASN A 21 -2.69 19.86 8.33
C ASN A 21 -1.92 21.10 7.82
N TYR A 22 -0.67 20.95 7.43
CA TYR A 22 0.14 21.99 6.82
C TYR A 22 -0.18 22.08 5.32
N LYS A 23 -0.54 23.27 4.82
CA LYS A 23 -1.00 23.46 3.43
C LYS A 23 0.16 23.50 2.44
N ASP A 24 1.25 24.23 2.77
CA ASP A 24 2.40 24.45 1.89
C ASP A 24 3.36 23.25 1.93
N LYS A 25 2.88 22.10 1.48
CA LYS A 25 3.62 20.84 1.47
C LYS A 25 3.62 20.21 0.09
N GLU A 26 4.74 19.60 -0.27
CA GLU A 26 4.85 18.74 -1.46
C GLU A 26 5.46 17.39 -1.08
N LEU A 27 5.10 16.34 -1.81
CA LEU A 27 5.73 15.02 -1.74
C LEU A 27 6.34 14.68 -3.09
N ILE A 28 7.65 14.51 -3.11
CA ILE A 28 8.37 14.00 -4.27
C ILE A 28 8.55 12.50 -4.09
N VAL A 29 7.90 11.72 -4.95
CA VAL A 29 8.04 10.25 -5.00
C VAL A 29 8.94 9.90 -6.15
N VAL A 30 10.06 9.26 -5.85
CA VAL A 30 11.00 8.71 -6.83
C VAL A 30 10.84 7.20 -6.81
N TYR A 31 10.39 6.63 -7.91
CA TYR A 31 10.16 5.19 -7.98
C TYR A 31 11.02 4.50 -9.03
N SER A 32 11.47 3.29 -8.69
CA SER A 32 12.10 2.38 -9.64
C SER A 32 11.12 1.27 -10.02
N LYS A 33 11.27 0.74 -11.23
CA LYS A 33 10.46 -0.40 -11.69
C LYS A 33 10.63 -1.60 -10.75
N GLY A 34 9.53 -2.07 -10.20
CA GLY A 34 9.46 -3.19 -9.27
C GLY A 34 8.62 -4.34 -9.82
N LYS A 35 8.41 -5.36 -8.98
CA LYS A 35 7.65 -6.58 -9.30
C LYS A 35 6.19 -6.53 -8.82
N ASP A 36 5.88 -5.62 -7.89
CA ASP A 36 4.53 -5.43 -7.34
C ASP A 36 3.72 -4.34 -8.08
N THR A 37 2.56 -4.01 -7.56
CA THR A 37 1.65 -3.00 -8.13
C THR A 37 1.98 -1.56 -7.71
N THR A 38 3.14 -1.29 -7.12
CA THR A 38 3.55 0.06 -6.70
C THR A 38 3.51 1.06 -7.86
N ASN A 39 4.07 0.68 -9.01
CA ASN A 39 4.07 1.56 -10.19
C ASN A 39 2.66 1.85 -10.70
N GLN A 40 1.79 0.85 -10.69
CA GLN A 40 0.40 1.00 -11.11
C GLN A 40 -0.34 1.96 -10.17
N TYR A 41 -0.15 1.80 -8.86
CA TYR A 41 -0.72 2.72 -7.87
C TYR A 41 -0.22 4.15 -8.06
N LEU A 42 1.08 4.34 -8.25
CA LEU A 42 1.67 5.67 -8.43
C LEU A 42 1.21 6.36 -9.72
N ASN A 43 1.10 5.63 -10.83
CA ASN A 43 0.65 6.18 -12.11
C ASN A 43 -0.80 6.70 -12.09
N ILE A 44 -1.56 6.31 -11.09
CA ILE A 44 -2.96 6.69 -10.92
C ILE A 44 -3.13 7.85 -9.95
N LEU A 45 -2.10 8.10 -9.16
CA LEU A 45 -2.16 9.11 -8.12
C LEU A 45 -2.13 10.51 -8.75
N ASN A 46 -3.29 11.15 -8.82
CA ASN A 46 -3.43 12.51 -9.35
C ASN A 46 -3.71 13.50 -8.21
N GLU A 47 -2.66 14.00 -7.57
CA GLU A 47 -2.73 14.94 -6.45
C GLU A 47 -1.80 16.12 -6.71
N LYS A 48 -2.32 17.35 -6.60
CA LYS A 48 -1.56 18.60 -6.93
C LYS A 48 -0.22 18.72 -6.18
N ASN A 49 -0.16 18.24 -4.96
CA ASN A 49 0.99 18.34 -4.07
C ASN A 49 1.86 17.07 -4.04
N ILE A 50 1.63 16.11 -4.93
CA ILE A 50 2.42 14.89 -5.07
C ILE A 50 2.98 14.83 -6.49
N LYS A 51 4.30 14.77 -6.62
CA LYS A 51 4.99 14.63 -7.89
C LYS A 51 5.72 13.31 -7.94
N ILE A 52 5.55 12.59 -9.03
CA ILE A 52 6.05 11.25 -9.21
C ILE A 52 7.07 11.24 -10.35
N TYR A 53 8.25 10.69 -10.07
CA TYR A 53 9.34 10.58 -11.03
C TYR A 53 9.82 9.14 -11.12
N ASN A 54 9.97 8.64 -12.33
CA ASN A 54 10.65 7.37 -12.58
C ASN A 54 12.15 7.61 -12.61
N PHE A 55 12.90 6.80 -11.84
CA PHE A 55 14.34 6.89 -11.81
C PHE A 55 14.94 5.53 -11.43
N GLU A 56 15.78 4.99 -12.28
CA GLU A 56 16.48 3.73 -12.01
C GLU A 56 17.85 4.03 -11.39
N GLY A 57 18.04 3.56 -10.16
CA GLY A 57 19.28 3.76 -9.41
C GLY A 57 19.21 3.21 -7.99
N SER A 58 20.32 3.35 -7.25
CA SER A 58 20.34 2.98 -5.83
C SER A 58 19.44 3.91 -5.00
N ILE A 59 19.11 3.51 -3.77
CA ILE A 59 18.26 4.31 -2.88
C ILE A 59 18.84 5.72 -2.65
N TYR A 60 20.15 5.86 -2.54
CA TYR A 60 20.79 7.15 -2.30
C TYR A 60 20.92 8.02 -3.56
N GLN A 61 21.04 7.40 -4.73
CA GLN A 61 20.90 8.11 -6.01
C GLN A 61 19.46 8.64 -6.16
N SER A 62 18.47 7.81 -5.84
CA SER A 62 17.05 8.19 -5.87
C SER A 62 16.73 9.30 -4.87
N LEU A 63 17.30 9.26 -3.65
CA LEU A 63 17.15 10.34 -2.66
C LEU A 63 17.76 11.64 -3.15
N ASN A 64 18.98 11.62 -3.69
CA ASN A 64 19.63 12.82 -4.25
C ASN A 64 18.84 13.40 -5.43
N PHE A 65 18.33 12.54 -6.30
CA PHE A 65 17.48 12.95 -7.41
C PHE A 65 16.18 13.60 -6.90
N GLY A 66 15.51 12.97 -5.93
CA GLY A 66 14.29 13.48 -5.32
C GLY A 66 14.48 14.84 -4.65
N VAL A 67 15.56 15.00 -3.89
CA VAL A 67 15.94 16.28 -3.26
C VAL A 67 16.15 17.38 -4.31
N LYS A 68 16.80 17.09 -5.44
CA LYS A 68 16.97 18.06 -6.55
C LYS A 68 15.63 18.52 -7.13
N LYS A 69 14.59 17.67 -7.10
CA LYS A 69 13.25 17.96 -7.63
C LYS A 69 12.34 18.74 -6.65
N THR A 70 12.73 18.87 -5.37
CA THR A 70 11.94 19.61 -4.39
C THR A 70 11.97 21.12 -4.66
N ARG A 71 10.88 21.81 -4.31
CA ARG A 71 10.76 23.28 -4.32
C ARG A 71 10.81 23.85 -2.91
N GLY A 72 10.38 23.09 -1.91
CA GLY A 72 10.29 23.53 -0.51
C GLY A 72 11.65 23.85 0.10
N ASP A 73 11.67 24.78 1.06
CA ASP A 73 12.87 25.21 1.79
C ASP A 73 13.32 24.21 2.85
N ILE A 74 12.42 23.35 3.31
CA ILE A 74 12.64 22.36 4.35
C ILE A 74 12.39 20.98 3.76
N ILE A 75 13.33 20.08 3.89
CA ILE A 75 13.26 18.74 3.36
C ILE A 75 13.21 17.74 4.51
N GLY A 76 12.19 16.88 4.53
CA GLY A 76 12.06 15.70 5.36
C GLY A 76 12.03 14.44 4.50
N ILE A 77 12.57 13.34 5.02
CA ILE A 77 12.53 12.04 4.35
C ILE A 77 11.44 11.18 4.96
N LEU A 78 10.53 10.70 4.13
CA LEU A 78 9.52 9.72 4.48
C LEU A 78 9.70 8.52 3.55
N HIS A 79 9.97 7.34 4.10
CA HIS A 79 10.06 6.12 3.29
C HIS A 79 8.68 5.61 2.87
N SER A 80 8.65 4.78 1.85
CA SER A 80 7.39 4.30 1.26
C SER A 80 6.61 3.33 2.14
N ASP A 81 7.22 2.85 3.22
CA ASP A 81 6.58 1.99 4.23
C ASP A 81 6.40 2.67 5.60
N ASP A 82 6.87 3.91 5.76
CA ASP A 82 6.75 4.68 6.99
C ASP A 82 5.52 5.59 6.98
N ILE A 83 5.07 6.03 8.16
CA ILE A 83 3.97 6.98 8.31
C ILE A 83 4.29 8.09 9.31
N TYR A 84 3.70 9.25 9.14
CA TYR A 84 3.75 10.29 10.16
C TYR A 84 2.98 9.88 11.42
N PHE A 85 3.49 10.26 12.59
CA PHE A 85 2.92 9.89 13.89
C PHE A 85 1.54 10.53 14.13
N ASN A 86 1.31 11.75 13.67
CA ASN A 86 0.02 12.45 13.71
C ASN A 86 -0.10 13.48 12.59
N THR A 87 -1.24 14.15 12.51
CA THR A 87 -1.56 15.11 11.44
C THR A 87 -0.86 16.48 11.57
N LYS A 88 -0.19 16.76 12.70
CA LYS A 88 0.39 18.09 13.02
C LYS A 88 1.91 18.15 12.86
N ILE A 89 2.56 17.09 12.36
CA ILE A 89 4.02 17.02 12.31
C ILE A 89 4.61 18.13 11.44
N LEU A 90 4.16 18.27 10.21
CA LEU A 90 4.71 19.25 9.29
C LEU A 90 4.44 20.70 9.75
N SER A 91 3.26 20.98 10.31
CA SER A 91 2.96 22.30 10.85
C SER A 91 3.82 22.66 12.06
N ASN A 92 4.07 21.68 12.95
CA ASN A 92 4.94 21.90 14.12
C ASN A 92 6.39 22.16 13.70
N VAL A 93 6.91 21.38 12.74
CA VAL A 93 8.25 21.58 12.18
C VAL A 93 8.37 22.96 11.52
N ALA A 94 7.43 23.32 10.65
CA ALA A 94 7.43 24.62 9.97
C ALA A 94 7.38 25.80 10.96
N LYS A 95 6.56 25.70 12.01
CA LYS A 95 6.49 26.70 13.09
C LYS A 95 7.82 26.92 13.79
N VAL A 96 8.58 25.84 14.04
CA VAL A 96 9.89 25.91 14.67
C VAL A 96 10.92 26.60 13.75
N PHE A 97 10.97 26.22 12.47
CA PHE A 97 11.83 26.88 11.49
C PHE A 97 11.55 28.36 11.36
N LYS A 98 10.26 28.76 11.31
CA LYS A 98 9.86 30.17 11.21
C LYS A 98 10.29 30.99 12.43
N LYS A 99 10.14 30.44 13.64
CA LYS A 99 10.41 31.17 14.87
C LYS A 99 11.89 31.28 15.23
N LYS A 100 12.72 30.29 14.90
CA LYS A 100 14.05 30.11 15.50
C LYS A 100 15.23 30.34 14.53
N LYS A 101 14.99 30.67 13.26
CA LYS A 101 16.06 30.84 12.24
C LYS A 101 17.09 29.69 12.28
N ILE A 102 16.61 28.45 12.29
CA ILE A 102 17.41 27.23 12.40
C ILE A 102 17.54 26.55 11.02
N GLN A 103 18.45 25.60 10.91
CA GLN A 103 18.68 24.87 9.67
C GLN A 103 18.34 23.39 9.76
N MET A 104 18.09 22.87 10.96
CA MET A 104 17.65 21.52 11.19
C MET A 104 16.74 21.42 12.42
N VAL A 105 15.62 20.72 12.24
CA VAL A 105 14.79 20.18 13.32
C VAL A 105 14.93 18.68 13.32
N TYR A 106 15.16 18.08 14.49
CA TYR A 106 15.14 16.62 14.63
C TYR A 106 14.16 16.20 15.75
N THR A 107 13.62 15.01 15.61
CA THR A 107 12.52 14.48 16.39
C THR A 107 12.77 13.05 16.81
N ASN A 108 11.92 12.50 17.65
CA ASN A 108 11.89 11.07 17.95
C ASN A 108 11.21 10.27 16.83
N VAL A 109 11.55 8.99 16.76
CA VAL A 109 10.97 8.04 15.82
C VAL A 109 10.62 6.73 16.53
N LEU A 110 9.52 6.11 16.15
CA LEU A 110 9.11 4.80 16.61
C LEU A 110 9.41 3.75 15.55
N TYR A 111 9.79 2.55 15.98
CA TYR A 111 9.84 1.37 15.12
C TYR A 111 8.72 0.43 15.52
N SER A 112 7.85 0.11 14.59
CA SER A 112 6.73 -0.80 14.80
C SER A 112 6.90 -2.11 14.06
N ASP A 113 6.11 -3.10 14.44
CA ASP A 113 5.91 -4.28 13.62
C ASP A 113 5.44 -3.89 12.21
N ARG A 114 5.86 -4.67 11.20
CA ARG A 114 5.56 -4.35 9.80
C ARG A 114 4.06 -4.30 9.51
N ASN A 115 3.31 -5.20 10.11
CA ASN A 115 1.88 -5.37 9.85
C ASN A 115 1.00 -4.77 10.96
N ASN A 116 1.57 -4.47 12.12
CA ASN A 116 0.84 -3.90 13.26
C ASN A 116 1.55 -2.67 13.82
N LEU A 117 1.06 -1.49 13.46
CA LEU A 117 1.62 -0.21 13.90
C LEU A 117 1.59 -0.01 15.43
N LYS A 118 0.66 -0.67 16.14
CA LYS A 118 0.54 -0.58 17.60
C LYS A 118 1.63 -1.38 18.32
N ASN A 119 2.22 -2.37 17.68
CA ASN A 119 3.26 -3.20 18.25
C ASN A 119 4.64 -2.54 18.08
N ILE A 120 4.98 -1.67 19.02
CA ILE A 120 6.26 -0.93 19.00
C ILE A 120 7.38 -1.86 19.44
N LYS A 121 8.43 -1.92 18.62
CA LYS A 121 9.61 -2.77 18.82
C LYS A 121 10.82 -1.99 19.35
N ARG A 122 10.89 -0.69 19.03
CA ARG A 122 12.01 0.16 19.44
C ARG A 122 11.61 1.62 19.42
N VAL A 123 12.14 2.40 20.35
CA VAL A 123 11.94 3.85 20.45
C VAL A 123 13.28 4.57 20.27
N TRP A 124 13.37 5.44 19.28
CA TRP A 124 14.55 6.28 19.07
C TRP A 124 14.21 7.69 19.55
N SER A 125 14.60 7.96 20.79
CA SER A 125 14.31 9.22 21.51
C SER A 125 15.47 9.67 22.37
N ASN A 126 15.34 10.80 23.03
CA ASN A 126 16.31 11.39 23.95
C ASN A 126 17.69 11.55 23.31
N ILE A 127 17.71 12.15 22.12
CA ILE A 127 18.92 12.32 21.31
C ILE A 127 19.64 13.58 21.75
N ASP A 128 20.88 13.43 22.17
CA ASP A 128 21.80 14.55 22.38
C ASP A 128 22.73 14.65 21.15
N ILE A 129 22.40 15.56 20.26
CA ILE A 129 23.17 15.75 19.03
C ILE A 129 24.63 16.21 19.27
N ASN A 130 24.95 16.72 20.48
CA ASN A 130 26.33 17.10 20.82
C ASN A 130 27.23 15.89 21.01
N LYS A 131 26.69 14.75 21.39
CA LYS A 131 27.48 13.51 21.52
C LYS A 131 27.78 12.94 20.14
N PRO A 132 29.02 12.61 19.81
CA PRO A 132 29.42 12.19 18.46
C PRO A 132 28.72 10.90 17.98
N TYR A 133 28.30 10.04 18.90
CA TYR A 133 27.67 8.74 18.63
C TYR A 133 26.13 8.80 18.61
N GLU A 134 25.51 9.89 19.09
CA GLU A 134 24.08 10.07 19.07
C GLU A 134 23.68 10.86 17.82
N LEU A 135 23.24 10.15 16.79
CA LEU A 135 22.74 10.74 15.57
C LEU A 135 21.20 10.75 15.60
N PRO A 136 20.57 11.81 15.13
CA PRO A 136 19.12 11.80 14.99
C PRO A 136 18.69 10.79 13.91
N PRO A 137 17.45 10.25 13.99
CA PRO A 137 16.95 9.38 12.95
C PRO A 137 16.78 10.17 11.64
N HIS A 138 17.19 9.58 10.55
CA HIS A 138 17.13 10.19 9.23
C HIS A 138 15.69 10.61 8.83
N THR A 139 14.69 9.76 9.09
CA THR A 139 13.27 10.04 8.85
C THR A 139 12.65 11.01 9.87
N GLY A 140 13.30 11.23 11.00
CA GLY A 140 12.94 12.23 11.99
C GLY A 140 13.69 13.54 11.85
N SER A 141 14.48 13.71 10.78
CA SER A 141 15.32 14.88 10.54
C SER A 141 14.75 15.73 9.41
N PHE A 142 14.39 16.97 9.73
CA PHE A 142 13.91 17.98 8.78
C PHE A 142 15.02 19.01 8.61
N ILE A 143 15.54 19.16 7.38
CA ILE A 143 16.77 19.89 7.13
C ILE A 143 16.52 20.94 6.04
N SER A 144 17.09 22.14 6.21
CA SER A 144 17.03 23.20 5.19
C SER A 144 17.61 22.74 3.85
N LYS A 145 16.94 23.05 2.76
CA LYS A 145 17.41 22.77 1.40
C LYS A 145 18.80 23.34 1.13
N LYS A 146 19.17 24.46 1.77
CA LYS A 146 20.51 25.04 1.68
C LYS A 146 21.62 24.08 2.08
N ILE A 147 21.36 23.19 3.06
CA ILE A 147 22.30 22.15 3.47
C ILE A 147 22.37 21.04 2.43
N TYR A 148 21.24 20.58 1.91
CA TYR A 148 21.22 19.58 0.83
C TYR A 148 21.89 20.06 -0.47
N ASN A 149 21.90 21.36 -0.73
CA ASN A 149 22.65 21.93 -1.85
C ASN A 149 24.17 21.83 -1.64
N LYS A 150 24.63 21.90 -0.38
CA LYS A 150 26.06 21.74 -0.02
C LYS A 150 26.50 20.29 0.15
N LEU A 151 25.59 19.44 0.69
CA LEU A 151 25.87 18.05 1.03
C LEU A 151 24.87 17.13 0.36
N LYS A 152 25.38 16.07 -0.29
CA LYS A 152 24.55 15.02 -0.90
C LYS A 152 24.80 13.71 -0.17
N TYR A 153 23.85 12.76 -0.29
CA TYR A 153 24.11 11.37 0.09
C TYR A 153 25.19 10.80 -0.81
N LYS A 154 26.17 10.11 -0.22
CA LYS A 154 27.20 9.39 -0.97
C LYS A 154 26.62 8.11 -1.54
N THR A 155 26.86 7.87 -2.82
CA THR A 155 26.25 6.74 -3.54
C THR A 155 27.08 5.47 -3.52
N ASN A 156 28.29 5.54 -2.97
CA ASN A 156 29.16 4.40 -2.79
C ASN A 156 28.85 3.54 -1.54
N PHE A 157 27.94 4.00 -0.67
CA PHE A 157 27.41 3.20 0.43
C PHE A 157 26.09 2.52 0.03
N THR A 158 25.93 1.28 0.46
CA THR A 158 24.72 0.50 0.20
C THR A 158 23.60 0.82 1.19
N ILE A 159 23.95 0.98 2.49
CA ILE A 159 22.97 1.08 3.59
C ILE A 159 23.22 2.29 4.50
N SER A 160 24.47 2.73 4.70
CA SER A 160 24.82 3.68 5.75
C SER A 160 25.13 5.10 5.27
N SER A 161 24.75 5.46 4.04
CA SER A 161 24.95 6.83 3.56
C SER A 161 24.16 7.89 4.32
N ASP A 162 23.04 7.53 4.94
CA ASP A 162 22.30 8.36 5.89
C ASP A 162 23.14 8.70 7.13
N THR A 163 23.87 7.72 7.67
CA THR A 163 24.82 7.91 8.78
C THR A 163 25.96 8.86 8.38
N ASP A 164 26.60 8.65 7.22
CA ASP A 164 27.66 9.54 6.71
C ASP A 164 27.12 10.96 6.49
N PHE A 165 25.95 11.09 5.88
CA PHE A 165 25.32 12.38 5.62
C PHE A 165 25.06 13.14 6.93
N LEU A 166 24.43 12.51 7.92
CA LEU A 166 24.10 13.16 9.20
C LEU A 166 25.36 13.54 10.00
N ILE A 167 26.43 12.74 9.95
CA ILE A 167 27.72 13.13 10.57
C ILE A 167 28.28 14.39 9.88
N ARG A 168 28.28 14.44 8.55
CA ARG A 168 28.75 15.62 7.82
C ARG A 168 27.87 16.85 8.08
N VAL A 169 26.56 16.67 8.12
CA VAL A 169 25.61 17.72 8.49
C VAL A 169 25.92 18.27 9.87
N LYS A 170 26.15 17.40 10.86
CA LYS A 170 26.49 17.78 12.22
C LYS A 170 27.79 18.60 12.30
N LYS A 171 28.78 18.26 11.50
CA LYS A 171 30.08 18.98 11.46
C LYS A 171 29.98 20.42 10.93
N LEU A 172 28.91 20.79 10.26
CA LEU A 172 28.68 22.16 9.79
C LEU A 172 28.32 23.16 10.92
N LYS A 173 28.16 22.70 12.16
CA LYS A 173 27.95 23.53 13.38
C LYS A 173 26.84 24.59 13.26
N PHE A 174 25.74 24.31 12.56
CA PHE A 174 24.63 25.24 12.42
C PHE A 174 23.61 25.10 13.57
N LYS A 175 22.72 26.09 13.68
CA LYS A 175 21.63 26.07 14.66
C LYS A 175 20.65 24.94 14.33
N ASN A 176 20.48 24.03 15.27
CA ASN A 176 19.53 22.94 15.23
C ASN A 176 18.53 23.03 16.40
N TYR A 177 17.46 22.28 16.31
CA TYR A 177 16.45 22.24 17.38
C TYR A 177 15.90 20.81 17.56
N TYR A 178 15.93 20.34 18.77
CA TYR A 178 15.29 19.08 19.15
C TYR A 178 13.83 19.33 19.50
N LEU A 179 12.93 18.88 18.63
CA LEU A 179 11.49 18.91 18.88
C LEU A 179 11.09 17.59 19.54
N LYS A 180 10.86 17.62 20.86
CA LYS A 180 10.55 16.46 21.70
C LYS A 180 9.18 15.85 21.38
N THR A 181 8.98 15.38 20.14
CA THR A 181 7.79 14.69 19.66
C THR A 181 8.17 13.50 18.79
N TYR A 182 7.29 12.54 18.66
CA TYR A 182 7.44 11.50 17.65
C TYR A 182 6.95 12.03 16.31
N SER A 183 7.80 11.99 15.28
CA SER A 183 7.40 12.44 13.93
C SER A 183 6.95 11.29 13.05
N THR A 184 7.64 10.17 13.14
CA THR A 184 7.50 9.07 12.17
C THR A 184 7.40 7.73 12.90
N ILE A 185 6.56 6.85 12.40
CA ILE A 185 6.53 5.43 12.73
C ILE A 185 7.15 4.69 11.56
N MET A 186 8.30 4.07 11.79
CA MET A 186 9.02 3.23 10.84
C MET A 186 8.59 1.78 11.00
N ARG A 187 8.26 1.11 9.90
CA ARG A 187 7.96 -0.32 9.93
C ARG A 187 9.26 -1.13 9.90
N THR A 188 9.35 -2.16 10.75
CA THR A 188 10.46 -3.13 10.71
C THR A 188 10.33 -4.04 9.49
N GLY A 189 11.41 -4.71 9.09
CA GLY A 189 11.41 -5.66 7.94
C GLY A 189 11.75 -5.03 6.59
N GLY A 190 12.32 -3.83 6.56
CA GLY A 190 12.87 -3.20 5.35
C GLY A 190 14.24 -3.78 4.93
N ILE A 191 14.86 -3.19 3.91
CA ILE A 191 16.15 -3.63 3.31
C ILE A 191 17.26 -3.79 4.35
N SER A 192 17.26 -2.95 5.39
CA SER A 192 18.31 -2.95 6.43
C SER A 192 18.15 -4.03 7.51
N THR A 193 17.13 -4.88 7.45
CA THR A 193 16.81 -5.84 8.53
C THR A 193 17.23 -7.29 8.24
N SER A 194 17.69 -7.59 7.02
CA SER A 194 18.23 -8.93 6.73
C SER A 194 19.58 -9.13 7.42
N PHE A 195 19.92 -10.37 7.75
CA PHE A 195 21.20 -10.73 8.37
C PHE A 195 22.40 -10.23 7.54
N LYS A 196 22.35 -10.41 6.22
CA LYS A 196 23.37 -9.90 5.28
C LYS A 196 23.50 -8.38 5.36
N SER A 197 22.36 -7.67 5.38
CA SER A 197 22.34 -6.20 5.47
C SER A 197 22.88 -5.69 6.81
N PHE A 198 22.71 -6.45 7.88
CA PHE A 198 23.26 -6.09 9.19
C PHE A 198 24.81 -6.04 9.15
N PHE A 199 25.46 -7.05 8.57
CA PHE A 199 26.94 -7.06 8.44
C PHE A 199 27.42 -5.94 7.53
N VAL A 200 26.80 -5.75 6.37
CA VAL A 200 27.15 -4.65 5.46
C VAL A 200 27.05 -3.31 6.19
N LYS A 201 25.95 -3.09 6.92
CA LYS A 201 25.76 -1.87 7.71
C LYS A 201 26.84 -1.68 8.78
N MET A 202 27.22 -2.75 9.47
CA MET A 202 28.26 -2.69 10.50
C MET A 202 29.60 -2.28 9.91
N VAL A 203 30.02 -2.88 8.82
CA VAL A 203 31.28 -2.57 8.12
C VAL A 203 31.25 -1.14 7.57
N GLU A 204 30.17 -0.73 6.91
CA GLU A 204 30.03 0.64 6.41
C GLU A 204 30.06 1.68 7.54
N ASP A 205 29.33 1.42 8.65
CA ASP A 205 29.30 2.29 9.82
C ASP A 205 30.71 2.44 10.43
N MET A 206 31.48 1.35 10.60
CA MET A 206 32.86 1.39 11.09
C MET A 206 33.77 2.21 10.16
N TYR A 207 33.69 1.95 8.86
CA TYR A 207 34.47 2.70 7.86
C TYR A 207 34.13 4.20 7.92
N ILE A 208 32.83 4.57 8.00
CA ILE A 208 32.39 5.96 8.11
C ILE A 208 32.95 6.61 9.37
N PHE A 209 32.86 5.95 10.52
CA PHE A 209 33.37 6.49 11.77
C PHE A 209 34.89 6.74 11.70
N LYS A 210 35.66 5.76 11.20
CA LYS A 210 37.11 5.91 10.96
C LYS A 210 37.42 7.07 10.02
N LYS A 211 36.75 7.14 8.86
CA LYS A 211 36.95 8.23 7.87
C LYS A 211 36.57 9.60 8.44
N GLN A 212 35.63 9.66 9.35
CA GLN A 212 35.22 10.91 10.01
C GLN A 212 36.05 11.24 11.24
N LYS A 213 37.21 10.53 11.46
CA LYS A 213 38.16 10.73 12.56
C LYS A 213 37.53 10.43 13.95
N TYR A 214 36.59 9.53 14.07
CA TYR A 214 36.07 9.01 15.33
C TYR A 214 36.81 7.72 15.70
N ASN A 215 37.12 7.53 16.99
CA ASN A 215 37.75 6.33 17.49
C ASN A 215 36.76 5.15 17.64
N LEU A 216 37.28 3.94 17.83
CA LEU A 216 36.50 2.71 18.00
C LEU A 216 35.52 2.80 19.19
N ILE A 217 35.94 3.45 20.29
CA ILE A 217 35.12 3.64 21.49
C ILE A 217 33.82 4.43 21.15
N THR A 218 33.94 5.45 20.31
CA THR A 218 32.79 6.23 19.85
C THR A 218 31.81 5.37 19.03
N TYR A 219 32.35 4.46 18.22
CA TYR A 219 31.53 3.50 17.49
C TYR A 219 30.83 2.49 18.41
N LEU A 220 31.51 1.96 19.40
CA LEU A 220 30.93 1.06 20.40
C LEU A 220 29.82 1.75 21.22
N LYS A 221 30.03 3.00 21.62
CA LYS A 221 28.97 3.83 22.25
C LYS A 221 27.74 4.00 21.34
N LYS A 222 27.90 4.08 20.01
CA LYS A 222 26.76 4.09 19.09
C LYS A 222 25.97 2.77 19.15
N ILE A 223 26.66 1.63 19.25
CA ILE A 223 26.01 0.32 19.35
C ILE A 223 25.21 0.22 20.66
N THR A 224 25.81 0.58 21.80
CA THR A 224 25.12 0.57 23.09
C THR A 224 23.92 1.53 23.11
N PHE A 225 24.04 2.69 22.50
CA PHE A 225 22.92 3.63 22.35
C PHE A 225 21.75 3.03 21.55
N LYS A 226 22.04 2.27 20.47
CA LYS A 226 21.01 1.56 19.70
C LYS A 226 20.34 0.42 20.48
N ILE A 227 21.12 -0.33 21.26
CA ILE A 227 20.59 -1.41 22.10
C ILE A 227 19.65 -0.83 23.17
N ASN A 228 20.06 0.24 23.83
CA ASN A 228 19.23 0.92 24.83
C ASN A 228 17.87 1.38 24.29
N GLN A 229 17.77 1.70 22.99
CA GLN A 229 16.48 2.09 22.37
C GLN A 229 15.41 0.98 22.42
N ILE A 230 15.80 -0.28 22.57
CA ILE A 230 14.88 -1.42 22.70
C ILE A 230 14.26 -1.42 24.12
N PHE A 231 15.02 -1.01 25.13
CA PHE A 231 14.58 -1.03 26.52
C PHE A 231 13.73 0.20 26.92
N PHE A 232 13.76 1.28 26.13
CA PHE A 232 12.97 2.49 26.37
C PHE A 232 11.54 2.42 25.82
N LEU A 233 10.94 1.25 25.83
CA LEU A 233 9.52 1.09 25.46
C LEU A 233 8.62 1.71 26.53
N LYS A 234 8.03 2.86 26.21
CA LYS A 234 6.98 3.49 27.04
C LYS A 234 5.61 3.15 26.47
N ASN A 235 4.59 3.19 27.34
CA ASN A 235 3.22 3.11 26.88
C ASN A 235 2.91 4.28 25.96
N ILE A 236 2.69 3.99 24.68
CA ILE A 236 2.41 4.98 23.65
C ILE A 236 0.95 4.85 23.25
N SER A 237 0.19 5.93 23.46
CA SER A 237 -1.20 5.99 23.04
C SER A 237 -1.30 6.20 21.55
N PHE A 238 -2.09 5.35 20.88
CA PHE A 238 -2.39 5.45 19.45
C PHE A 238 -3.80 5.98 19.25
N SER A 239 -3.92 6.99 18.39
CA SER A 239 -5.21 7.55 18.00
C SER A 239 -5.94 6.63 16.99
N SER A 240 -7.25 6.89 16.81
CA SER A 240 -8.04 6.27 15.73
C SER A 240 -7.42 6.45 14.32
N TYR A 241 -6.68 7.53 14.13
CA TYR A 241 -5.91 7.81 12.93
C TYR A 241 -4.95 6.66 12.55
N HIS A 242 -4.20 6.10 13.52
CA HIS A 242 -3.30 4.97 13.26
C HIS A 242 -4.06 3.68 12.96
N ASN A 243 -5.21 3.48 13.61
CA ASN A 243 -6.09 2.34 13.31
C ASN A 243 -6.56 2.40 11.86
N GLU A 244 -7.01 3.56 11.40
CA GLU A 244 -7.43 3.78 10.02
C GLU A 244 -6.29 3.53 9.01
N LEU A 245 -5.07 3.96 9.32
CA LEU A 245 -3.90 3.71 8.46
C LEU A 245 -3.45 2.25 8.46
N ASN A 246 -3.66 1.52 9.55
CA ASN A 246 -3.30 0.10 9.66
C ASN A 246 -4.36 -0.83 9.04
N ASP A 247 -5.60 -0.39 8.91
CA ASP A 247 -6.72 -1.16 8.36
C ASP A 247 -6.57 -1.54 6.87
N ILE A 248 -5.55 -1.01 6.20
CA ILE A 248 -5.27 -1.32 4.78
C ILE A 248 -4.99 -2.81 4.55
N THR A 249 -4.46 -3.51 5.56
CA THR A 249 -4.12 -4.93 5.45
C THR A 249 -5.20 -5.86 6.01
N LYS A 250 -6.22 -5.32 6.70
CA LYS A 250 -7.31 -6.12 7.23
C LYS A 250 -8.32 -6.50 6.16
N ILE A 251 -8.69 -7.77 6.14
CA ILE A 251 -9.80 -8.25 5.32
C ILE A 251 -11.10 -7.83 6.00
N LYS A 252 -11.87 -6.98 5.30
CA LYS A 252 -13.21 -6.57 5.75
C LYS A 252 -14.25 -7.43 5.04
N LEU A 253 -14.95 -8.25 5.81
CA LEU A 253 -16.04 -9.06 5.27
C LEU A 253 -17.32 -8.24 5.13
N LEU A 254 -18.06 -8.53 4.06
CA LEU A 254 -19.34 -7.93 3.77
C LEU A 254 -20.42 -8.59 4.64
N ASN A 255 -21.27 -7.76 5.27
CA ASN A 255 -22.46 -8.27 5.92
C ASN A 255 -23.50 -8.67 4.85
N MET A 256 -23.73 -9.96 4.70
CA MET A 256 -24.63 -10.53 3.68
C MET A 256 -26.12 -10.28 3.93
N ASN A 257 -26.47 -9.81 5.12
CA ASN A 257 -27.85 -9.45 5.47
C ASN A 257 -28.12 -7.95 5.27
N ASN A 258 -27.05 -7.14 5.10
CA ASN A 258 -27.19 -5.71 4.95
C ASN A 258 -26.09 -5.12 4.04
N PHE A 259 -26.50 -4.65 2.88
CA PHE A 259 -25.60 -4.06 1.88
C PHE A 259 -25.46 -2.52 1.99
N LYS A 260 -25.92 -1.88 3.07
CA LYS A 260 -25.84 -0.41 3.24
C LYS A 260 -24.41 0.11 3.15
N ASP A 261 -23.46 -0.62 3.75
CA ASP A 261 -22.04 -0.23 3.83
C ASP A 261 -21.24 -0.42 2.53
N THR A 262 -21.90 -0.88 1.46
CA THR A 262 -21.25 -1.13 0.16
C THR A 262 -21.03 0.15 -0.65
N HIS A 263 -21.67 1.26 -0.30
CA HIS A 263 -21.55 2.51 -1.03
C HIS A 263 -20.08 2.99 -1.08
N GLY A 264 -19.63 3.34 -2.27
CA GLY A 264 -18.27 3.79 -2.46
C GLY A 264 -17.18 2.73 -2.16
N LYS A 265 -17.49 1.43 -2.21
CA LYS A 265 -16.54 0.34 -1.95
C LYS A 265 -16.25 -0.49 -3.21
N ILE A 266 -15.18 -1.27 -3.12
CA ILE A 266 -14.86 -2.33 -4.08
C ILE A 266 -15.28 -3.65 -3.45
N ILE A 267 -16.19 -4.37 -4.06
CA ILE A 267 -16.72 -5.63 -3.55
C ILE A 267 -16.11 -6.75 -4.38
N SER A 268 -15.35 -7.65 -3.72
CA SER A 268 -14.60 -8.72 -4.37
C SER A 268 -14.80 -10.06 -3.69
N ALA A 269 -14.66 -11.15 -4.44
CA ALA A 269 -14.65 -12.50 -3.89
C ALA A 269 -13.38 -12.77 -3.07
N LEU A 270 -13.53 -13.25 -1.85
CA LEU A 270 -12.43 -13.80 -1.07
C LEU A 270 -12.26 -15.29 -1.42
N ASN A 271 -11.47 -15.57 -2.42
CA ASN A 271 -11.20 -16.92 -2.92
C ASN A 271 -9.70 -17.19 -3.12
N LEU A 272 -9.34 -18.43 -3.44
CA LEU A 272 -7.95 -18.82 -3.65
C LEU A 272 -7.21 -17.90 -4.64
N ALA A 273 -7.86 -17.56 -5.74
CA ALA A 273 -7.24 -16.70 -6.76
C ALA A 273 -6.93 -15.29 -6.21
N PHE A 274 -7.88 -14.67 -5.49
CA PHE A 274 -7.64 -13.38 -4.85
C PHE A 274 -6.49 -13.46 -3.85
N ILE A 275 -6.52 -14.44 -2.94
CA ILE A 275 -5.51 -14.63 -1.89
C ILE A 275 -4.12 -14.80 -2.50
N SER A 276 -4.00 -15.69 -3.49
CA SER A 276 -2.75 -16.00 -4.18
C SER A 276 -2.18 -14.80 -4.93
N TYR A 277 -3.01 -14.13 -5.73
CA TYR A 277 -2.58 -12.95 -6.47
C TYR A 277 -2.35 -11.73 -5.58
N ASN A 278 -3.05 -11.61 -4.45
CA ASN A 278 -2.76 -10.56 -3.47
C ASN A 278 -1.37 -10.74 -2.87
N SER A 279 -0.90 -11.97 -2.65
CA SER A 279 0.47 -12.23 -2.18
C SER A 279 1.54 -11.78 -3.19
N LYS A 280 1.24 -11.87 -4.50
CA LYS A 280 2.16 -11.50 -5.59
C LYS A 280 2.06 -10.02 -5.98
N PHE A 281 0.83 -9.50 -6.12
CA PHE A 281 0.56 -8.18 -6.72
C PHE A 281 0.04 -7.14 -5.73
N ARG A 282 -0.26 -7.53 -4.47
CA ARG A 282 -0.80 -6.63 -3.44
C ARG A 282 -2.03 -5.86 -3.92
N ILE A 283 -3.01 -6.60 -4.47
CA ILE A 283 -4.21 -6.03 -5.10
C ILE A 283 -5.27 -5.53 -4.11
N GLN A 284 -5.11 -5.84 -2.83
CA GLN A 284 -6.00 -5.34 -1.78
C GLN A 284 -5.83 -3.83 -1.55
N SER A 285 -6.93 -3.13 -1.39
CA SER A 285 -6.98 -1.71 -1.06
C SER A 285 -7.88 -1.45 0.16
N PRO A 286 -7.82 -0.24 0.77
CA PRO A 286 -8.69 0.12 1.90
C PRO A 286 -10.17 0.22 1.54
N TYR A 287 -10.48 0.23 0.25
CA TYR A 287 -11.86 0.27 -0.24
C TYR A 287 -12.50 -1.10 -0.39
N ASN A 288 -11.72 -2.20 -0.25
CA ASN A 288 -12.25 -3.54 -0.45
C ASN A 288 -13.18 -3.99 0.68
N LEU A 289 -14.30 -4.57 0.27
CA LEU A 289 -15.17 -5.45 1.05
C LEU A 289 -15.21 -6.81 0.36
N PHE A 290 -15.22 -7.87 1.14
CA PHE A 290 -15.14 -9.22 0.60
C PHE A 290 -16.36 -10.05 0.97
N TRP A 291 -16.86 -10.86 0.03
CA TRP A 291 -17.73 -11.98 0.35
C TRP A 291 -16.91 -13.28 0.31
N PRO A 292 -17.21 -14.24 1.21
CA PRO A 292 -16.49 -15.52 1.26
C PRO A 292 -16.87 -16.41 0.07
N ASP A 293 -15.97 -16.61 -0.91
CA ASP A 293 -16.16 -17.47 -2.07
C ASP A 293 -15.10 -18.58 -2.11
N GLY A 294 -15.54 -19.80 -2.34
CA GLY A 294 -14.67 -20.97 -2.39
C GLY A 294 -14.27 -21.55 -1.02
N ILE A 295 -13.58 -22.69 -1.04
CA ILE A 295 -13.24 -23.47 0.16
C ILE A 295 -12.26 -22.73 1.06
N PHE A 296 -11.32 -22.03 0.46
CA PHE A 296 -10.25 -21.33 1.17
C PHE A 296 -10.73 -20.09 1.94
N SER A 297 -11.96 -19.62 1.69
CA SER A 297 -12.53 -18.54 2.50
C SER A 297 -12.76 -18.98 3.95
N LYS A 298 -13.01 -20.29 4.20
CA LYS A 298 -13.18 -20.83 5.54
C LYS A 298 -11.93 -20.76 6.42
N THR A 299 -10.73 -20.69 5.82
CA THR A 299 -9.48 -20.54 6.56
C THR A 299 -9.28 -19.10 7.09
N ILE A 300 -10.04 -18.17 6.56
CA ILE A 300 -9.91 -16.72 6.84
C ILE A 300 -11.16 -16.19 7.53
N SER A 301 -12.34 -16.71 7.17
CA SER A 301 -13.61 -16.33 7.77
C SER A 301 -14.34 -17.58 8.28
N LYS A 302 -15.05 -17.42 9.41
CA LYS A 302 -15.91 -18.48 9.96
C LYS A 302 -17.24 -18.61 9.19
N ASP A 303 -17.46 -17.73 8.19
CA ASP A 303 -18.72 -17.64 7.44
C ASP A 303 -18.86 -18.77 6.42
N LYS A 304 -20.12 -19.10 6.10
CA LYS A 304 -20.45 -20.08 5.07
C LYS A 304 -19.99 -19.57 3.70
N LYS A 305 -19.44 -20.48 2.87
CA LYS A 305 -19.15 -20.23 1.45
C LYS A 305 -20.38 -19.69 0.72
N ILE A 306 -20.21 -18.59 -0.02
CA ILE A 306 -21.24 -18.00 -0.87
C ILE A 306 -20.70 -17.92 -2.30
N PRO A 307 -21.19 -18.75 -3.24
CA PRO A 307 -20.80 -18.66 -4.64
C PRO A 307 -21.08 -17.27 -5.23
N GLY A 308 -20.20 -16.81 -6.11
CA GLY A 308 -20.33 -15.47 -6.71
C GLY A 308 -21.67 -15.21 -7.42
N ARG A 309 -22.28 -16.27 -7.98
CA ARG A 309 -23.63 -16.19 -8.58
C ARG A 309 -24.71 -15.90 -7.52
N ASP A 310 -24.65 -16.55 -6.36
CA ASP A 310 -25.64 -16.40 -5.29
C ASP A 310 -25.49 -15.04 -4.60
N PHE A 311 -24.23 -14.61 -4.41
CA PHE A 311 -23.92 -13.25 -3.95
C PHE A 311 -24.52 -12.22 -4.89
N PHE A 312 -24.27 -12.32 -6.21
CA PHE A 312 -24.69 -11.34 -7.17
C PHE A 312 -26.21 -11.24 -7.28
N MET A 313 -26.95 -12.36 -7.24
CA MET A 313 -28.40 -12.37 -7.20
C MET A 313 -28.95 -11.63 -5.98
N LYS A 314 -28.42 -11.90 -4.78
CA LYS A 314 -28.82 -11.18 -3.57
C LYS A 314 -28.55 -9.67 -3.67
N TYR A 315 -27.39 -9.31 -4.23
CA TYR A 315 -27.03 -7.91 -4.41
C TYR A 315 -27.88 -7.21 -5.45
N LEU A 316 -28.19 -7.86 -6.57
CA LEU A 316 -29.11 -7.32 -7.59
C LEU A 316 -30.51 -7.09 -7.02
N ASN A 317 -31.06 -8.04 -6.27
CA ASN A 317 -32.36 -7.88 -5.60
C ASN A 317 -32.34 -6.64 -4.69
N TYR A 318 -31.28 -6.44 -3.92
CA TYR A 318 -31.14 -5.25 -3.09
C TYR A 318 -31.06 -3.94 -3.92
N VAL A 319 -30.36 -3.94 -5.05
CA VAL A 319 -30.26 -2.78 -5.94
C VAL A 319 -31.61 -2.49 -6.59
N ASN A 320 -32.30 -3.52 -7.08
CA ASN A 320 -33.61 -3.39 -7.74
C ASN A 320 -34.72 -2.88 -6.79
N GLN A 321 -34.65 -3.25 -5.49
CA GLN A 321 -35.57 -2.71 -4.47
C GLN A 321 -35.29 -1.22 -4.15
N LYS A 322 -34.16 -0.67 -4.59
CA LYS A 322 -33.75 0.72 -4.33
C LYS A 322 -33.27 1.43 -5.60
N PRO A 323 -34.17 1.66 -6.58
CA PRO A 323 -33.74 2.12 -7.91
C PRO A 323 -33.06 3.50 -7.92
N LYS A 324 -33.31 4.34 -6.92
CA LYS A 324 -32.66 5.66 -6.78
C LYS A 324 -31.29 5.62 -6.06
N ARG A 325 -30.80 4.41 -5.68
CA ARG A 325 -29.54 4.28 -4.96
C ARG A 325 -28.32 4.66 -5.80
N PHE A 326 -28.35 4.34 -7.08
CA PHE A 326 -27.27 4.65 -8.01
C PHE A 326 -27.79 5.51 -9.16
N ASN A 327 -27.05 6.53 -9.51
CA ASN A 327 -27.40 7.43 -10.62
C ASN A 327 -27.27 6.74 -11.99
N GLN A 328 -26.36 5.75 -12.08
CA GLN A 328 -26.12 4.99 -13.29
C GLN A 328 -25.47 3.63 -12.96
N ILE A 329 -25.83 2.60 -13.71
CA ILE A 329 -25.18 1.29 -13.67
C ILE A 329 -24.31 1.14 -14.92
N TYR A 330 -23.10 0.66 -14.75
CA TYR A 330 -22.17 0.34 -15.82
C TYR A 330 -21.74 -1.12 -15.72
N VAL A 331 -21.71 -1.82 -16.84
CA VAL A 331 -21.12 -3.15 -16.95
C VAL A 331 -19.84 -3.01 -17.78
N VAL A 332 -18.72 -3.46 -17.22
CA VAL A 332 -17.39 -3.23 -17.81
C VAL A 332 -16.67 -4.55 -17.97
N GLY A 333 -16.36 -4.90 -19.22
CA GLY A 333 -15.67 -6.15 -19.52
C GLY A 333 -15.99 -6.72 -20.87
N ASN A 334 -15.91 -8.06 -20.98
CA ASN A 334 -16.29 -8.81 -22.19
C ASN A 334 -17.33 -9.85 -21.78
N ILE A 335 -18.55 -9.61 -22.17
CA ILE A 335 -19.67 -10.54 -22.01
C ILE A 335 -20.22 -10.93 -23.36
N ASN A 336 -20.79 -12.12 -23.44
CA ASN A 336 -21.49 -12.60 -24.64
C ASN A 336 -22.93 -12.06 -24.67
N LYS A 337 -23.60 -12.17 -25.83
CA LYS A 337 -24.96 -11.68 -26.05
C LYS A 337 -25.98 -12.29 -25.07
N ILE A 338 -25.82 -13.57 -24.70
CA ILE A 338 -26.71 -14.25 -23.74
C ILE A 338 -26.60 -13.63 -22.34
N SER A 339 -25.37 -13.38 -21.88
CA SER A 339 -25.14 -12.71 -20.61
C SER A 339 -25.61 -11.25 -20.60
N GLU A 340 -25.48 -10.55 -21.71
CA GLU A 340 -26.01 -9.19 -21.88
C GLU A 340 -27.54 -9.16 -21.82
N SER A 341 -28.22 -10.06 -22.54
CA SER A 341 -29.68 -10.19 -22.50
C SER A 341 -30.19 -10.56 -21.11
N TRP A 342 -29.47 -11.45 -20.42
CA TRP A 342 -29.80 -11.79 -19.04
C TRP A 342 -29.69 -10.57 -18.10
N LEU A 343 -28.65 -9.75 -18.23
CA LEU A 343 -28.50 -8.51 -17.44
C LEU A 343 -29.63 -7.52 -17.73
N LYS A 344 -30.00 -7.31 -19.00
CA LYS A 344 -31.12 -6.44 -19.40
C LYS A 344 -32.43 -6.88 -18.77
N LYS A 345 -32.64 -8.20 -18.62
CA LYS A 345 -33.86 -8.74 -18.00
C LYS A 345 -33.88 -8.63 -16.47
N ASN A 346 -32.70 -8.67 -15.81
CA ASN A 346 -32.61 -8.79 -14.35
C ASN A 346 -32.20 -7.50 -13.64
N ILE A 347 -31.71 -6.49 -14.35
CA ILE A 347 -31.41 -5.16 -13.79
C ILE A 347 -32.58 -4.24 -14.13
N SER A 348 -33.25 -3.69 -13.09
CA SER A 348 -34.40 -2.81 -13.26
C SER A 348 -34.06 -1.43 -13.87
N GLN A 349 -32.83 -0.98 -13.77
CA GLN A 349 -32.33 0.27 -14.34
C GLN A 349 -31.60 0.02 -15.66
N ASN A 350 -31.68 0.98 -16.59
CA ASN A 350 -30.83 0.94 -17.78
C ASN A 350 -29.36 1.01 -17.41
N PHE A 351 -28.55 0.14 -17.99
CA PHE A 351 -27.11 0.14 -17.80
C PHE A 351 -26.35 0.45 -19.10
N ILE A 352 -25.14 0.99 -18.94
CA ILE A 352 -24.24 1.27 -20.06
C ILE A 352 -23.18 0.18 -20.08
N PHE A 353 -22.99 -0.46 -21.23
CA PHE A 353 -21.96 -1.48 -21.42
C PHE A 353 -20.67 -0.87 -21.99
N HIS A 354 -19.57 -1.04 -21.26
CA HIS A 354 -18.25 -0.67 -21.70
C HIS A 354 -17.43 -1.94 -22.03
N LYS A 355 -17.35 -2.27 -23.32
CA LYS A 355 -16.54 -3.38 -23.80
C LYS A 355 -15.06 -3.06 -23.57
N LEU A 356 -14.31 -4.02 -23.02
CA LEU A 356 -12.86 -3.95 -22.86
C LEU A 356 -12.16 -4.74 -23.97
N LYS A 357 -11.02 -4.24 -24.45
CA LYS A 357 -10.13 -5.01 -25.30
C LYS A 357 -9.47 -6.13 -24.48
N PHE A 358 -9.28 -7.30 -25.09
CA PHE A 358 -8.44 -8.34 -24.48
C PHE A 358 -7.00 -7.85 -24.41
N GLY A 359 -6.30 -8.16 -23.31
CA GLY A 359 -4.92 -7.73 -23.16
C GLY A 359 -4.39 -7.97 -21.75
N THR A 360 -3.15 -7.57 -21.54
CA THR A 360 -2.50 -7.53 -20.23
C THR A 360 -3.14 -6.45 -19.36
N VAL A 361 -2.92 -6.51 -18.05
CA VAL A 361 -3.37 -5.46 -17.13
C VAL A 361 -2.88 -4.06 -17.55
N LYS A 362 -1.61 -3.99 -18.02
CA LYS A 362 -0.99 -2.73 -18.44
C LYS A 362 -1.72 -2.13 -19.65
N GLU A 363 -2.03 -2.94 -20.63
CA GLU A 363 -2.76 -2.52 -21.84
C GLU A 363 -4.20 -2.08 -21.53
N ILE A 364 -4.88 -2.84 -20.64
CA ILE A 364 -6.23 -2.49 -20.19
C ILE A 364 -6.21 -1.13 -19.51
N ILE A 365 -5.29 -0.89 -18.57
CA ILE A 365 -5.20 0.37 -17.82
C ILE A 365 -4.79 1.54 -18.73
N SER A 366 -3.76 1.37 -19.58
CA SER A 366 -3.28 2.44 -20.44
C SER A 366 -4.31 2.91 -21.48
N SER A 367 -5.15 1.97 -21.95
CA SER A 367 -6.25 2.27 -22.88
C SER A 367 -7.54 2.72 -22.21
N TYR A 368 -7.61 2.68 -20.87
CA TYR A 368 -8.85 2.93 -20.14
C TYR A 368 -9.06 4.43 -19.86
N LYS A 369 -9.81 5.11 -20.72
CA LYS A 369 -10.12 6.55 -20.64
C LYS A 369 -11.62 6.83 -20.38
N LYS A 370 -12.31 5.96 -19.62
CA LYS A 370 -13.72 6.15 -19.34
C LYS A 370 -13.96 6.98 -18.09
N SER A 371 -14.87 7.93 -18.16
CA SER A 371 -15.40 8.68 -17.03
C SER A 371 -16.74 8.12 -16.59
N TYR A 372 -17.08 8.30 -15.33
CA TYR A 372 -18.31 7.78 -14.73
C TYR A 372 -19.06 8.87 -13.97
N LYS A 373 -20.38 8.82 -13.97
CA LYS A 373 -21.19 9.67 -13.13
C LYS A 373 -20.93 9.38 -11.65
N LYS A 374 -20.97 10.41 -10.81
CA LYS A 374 -20.90 10.23 -9.36
C LYS A 374 -22.00 9.28 -8.90
N ASN A 375 -21.76 8.59 -7.78
CA ASN A 375 -22.71 7.64 -7.20
C ASN A 375 -23.21 6.57 -8.20
N SER A 376 -22.29 5.97 -8.97
CA SER A 376 -22.61 4.90 -9.91
C SER A 376 -22.20 3.53 -9.38
N LEU A 377 -22.84 2.48 -9.92
CA LEU A 377 -22.48 1.09 -9.72
C LEU A 377 -21.74 0.57 -10.96
N LEU A 378 -20.53 0.04 -10.79
CA LEU A 378 -19.78 -0.64 -11.82
C LEU A 378 -19.71 -2.14 -11.54
N ILE A 379 -20.03 -2.94 -12.55
CA ILE A 379 -19.97 -4.40 -12.52
C ILE A 379 -18.82 -4.84 -13.44
N LEU A 380 -17.71 -5.32 -12.87
CA LEU A 380 -16.56 -5.81 -13.63
C LEU A 380 -16.71 -7.30 -13.90
N THR A 381 -16.59 -7.71 -15.18
CA THR A 381 -16.79 -9.09 -15.64
C THR A 381 -15.51 -9.75 -16.16
N ILE A 382 -14.34 -9.16 -15.89
CA ILE A 382 -13.03 -9.72 -16.24
C ILE A 382 -12.43 -10.55 -15.10
N PRO A 383 -11.50 -11.49 -15.39
CA PRO A 383 -10.98 -12.39 -14.36
C PRO A 383 -10.01 -11.70 -13.37
N THR A 384 -9.93 -12.22 -12.13
CA THR A 384 -8.89 -11.93 -11.15
C THR A 384 -7.50 -12.30 -11.73
N PRO A 385 -6.41 -11.49 -11.54
CA PRO A 385 -6.35 -10.25 -10.76
C PRO A 385 -6.70 -8.98 -11.55
N LYS A 386 -7.03 -9.09 -12.84
CA LYS A 386 -7.25 -7.94 -13.73
C LYS A 386 -8.39 -7.04 -13.25
N GLN A 387 -9.50 -7.64 -12.79
CA GLN A 387 -10.65 -6.88 -12.29
C GLN A 387 -10.33 -6.08 -11.02
N GLU A 388 -9.59 -6.63 -10.07
CA GLU A 388 -9.25 -5.93 -8.83
C GLU A 388 -8.26 -4.78 -9.08
N ILE A 389 -7.31 -4.99 -9.99
CA ILE A 389 -6.37 -3.94 -10.39
C ILE A 389 -7.10 -2.82 -11.11
N LEU A 390 -8.01 -3.15 -12.06
CA LEU A 390 -8.82 -2.15 -12.75
C LEU A 390 -9.78 -1.45 -11.77
N ALA A 391 -10.38 -2.18 -10.83
CA ALA A 391 -11.24 -1.61 -9.79
C ALA A 391 -10.49 -0.57 -8.94
N ASN A 392 -9.28 -0.89 -8.52
CA ASN A 392 -8.43 0.05 -7.78
C ASN A 392 -8.08 1.28 -8.63
N TYR A 393 -7.76 1.07 -9.91
CA TYR A 393 -7.53 2.16 -10.86
C TYR A 393 -8.72 3.11 -10.94
N ILE A 394 -9.91 2.59 -11.21
CA ILE A 394 -11.13 3.39 -11.34
C ILE A 394 -11.45 4.09 -10.02
N LYS A 395 -11.31 3.38 -8.90
CA LYS A 395 -11.64 3.89 -7.56
C LYS A 395 -10.79 5.07 -7.12
N ASN A 396 -9.52 5.07 -7.47
CA ASN A 396 -8.63 6.17 -7.13
C ASN A 396 -9.00 7.47 -7.85
N ASN A 397 -9.54 7.36 -9.07
CA ASN A 397 -10.00 8.52 -9.84
C ASN A 397 -11.46 8.94 -9.51
N ASN A 398 -12.25 8.05 -8.88
CA ASN A 398 -13.69 8.24 -8.66
C ASN A 398 -14.10 7.66 -7.29
N LYS A 399 -13.94 8.45 -6.22
CA LYS A 399 -14.13 7.99 -4.83
C LYS A 399 -15.57 7.54 -4.51
N ASP A 400 -16.58 8.10 -5.19
CA ASP A 400 -17.99 7.86 -4.88
C ASP A 400 -18.60 6.67 -5.64
N ILE A 401 -17.81 5.95 -6.44
CA ILE A 401 -18.30 4.83 -7.23
C ILE A 401 -18.22 3.53 -6.42
N THR A 402 -19.28 2.71 -6.50
CA THR A 402 -19.31 1.34 -5.99
C THR A 402 -18.91 0.39 -7.11
N ILE A 403 -17.99 -0.54 -6.86
CA ILE A 403 -17.48 -1.47 -7.87
C ILE A 403 -17.66 -2.90 -7.39
N ILE A 404 -18.22 -3.78 -8.23
CA ILE A 404 -18.32 -5.21 -8.00
C ILE A 404 -17.40 -5.96 -8.94
N CYS A 405 -16.50 -6.77 -8.38
CA CYS A 405 -15.59 -7.64 -9.12
C CYS A 405 -16.23 -9.03 -9.31
N LEU A 406 -17.15 -9.17 -10.26
CA LEU A 406 -17.96 -10.37 -10.43
C LEU A 406 -17.25 -11.50 -11.20
N GLY A 407 -16.34 -11.14 -12.12
CA GLY A 407 -15.66 -12.12 -12.98
C GLY A 407 -16.63 -12.89 -13.87
N GLY A 408 -16.37 -14.18 -14.04
CA GLY A 408 -17.17 -15.06 -14.91
C GLY A 408 -18.47 -15.60 -14.29
N SER A 409 -18.89 -15.15 -13.10
CA SER A 409 -20.12 -15.64 -12.47
C SER A 409 -21.38 -15.32 -13.29
N ILE A 410 -21.33 -14.27 -14.10
CA ILE A 410 -22.41 -13.90 -15.01
C ILE A 410 -22.69 -14.98 -16.08
N ASN A 411 -21.66 -15.69 -16.54
CA ASN A 411 -21.85 -16.75 -17.55
C ASN A 411 -22.67 -17.92 -17.03
N ILE A 412 -22.56 -18.21 -15.73
CA ILE A 412 -23.36 -19.27 -15.10
C ILE A 412 -24.78 -18.79 -14.86
N LEU A 413 -24.97 -17.55 -14.43
CA LEU A 413 -26.30 -16.97 -14.20
C LEU A 413 -27.10 -16.86 -15.47
N SER A 414 -26.47 -16.49 -16.58
CA SER A 414 -27.10 -16.36 -17.88
C SER A 414 -27.38 -17.72 -18.56
N GLY A 415 -26.90 -18.83 -18.02
CA GLY A 415 -27.01 -20.15 -18.63
C GLY A 415 -26.00 -20.42 -19.74
N TYR A 416 -25.10 -19.48 -20.06
CA TYR A 416 -24.02 -19.68 -21.04
C TYR A 416 -23.06 -20.80 -20.61
N GLU A 417 -22.68 -20.83 -19.32
CA GLU A 417 -21.97 -21.97 -18.71
C GLU A 417 -22.97 -22.79 -17.87
N LYS A 418 -22.98 -24.12 -18.08
CA LYS A 418 -23.88 -25.04 -17.33
C LYS A 418 -23.53 -25.01 -15.84
N LYS A 419 -24.58 -24.97 -15.01
CA LYS A 419 -24.43 -25.07 -13.55
C LYS A 419 -23.72 -26.37 -13.16
N THR A 420 -22.94 -26.33 -12.10
CA THR A 420 -22.31 -27.51 -11.50
C THR A 420 -23.39 -28.38 -10.88
N PRO A 421 -23.40 -29.71 -11.10
CA PRO A 421 -24.28 -30.65 -10.43
C PRO A 421 -24.16 -30.51 -8.90
N GLU A 422 -25.29 -30.69 -8.19
CA GLU A 422 -25.33 -30.50 -6.72
C GLU A 422 -24.36 -31.42 -5.97
N ILE A 423 -24.21 -32.67 -6.41
CA ILE A 423 -23.26 -33.63 -5.83
C ILE A 423 -21.81 -33.05 -5.86
N LEU A 424 -21.41 -32.50 -6.99
CA LEU A 424 -20.06 -31.88 -7.11
C LEU A 424 -19.92 -30.60 -6.28
N ASN A 425 -21.00 -29.85 -6.08
CA ASN A 425 -21.01 -28.71 -5.19
C ASN A 425 -20.87 -29.13 -3.73
N LEU A 426 -21.59 -30.17 -3.29
CA LEU A 426 -21.50 -30.76 -1.94
C LEU A 426 -20.07 -31.25 -1.64
N LEU A 427 -19.45 -31.90 -2.62
CA LEU A 427 -18.07 -32.37 -2.53
C LEU A 427 -17.02 -31.27 -2.72
N ASN A 428 -17.43 -30.02 -2.95
CA ASN A 428 -16.55 -28.89 -3.27
C ASN A 428 -15.68 -29.08 -4.54
N LEU A 429 -16.15 -29.90 -5.49
CA LEU A 429 -15.49 -30.21 -6.77
C LEU A 429 -15.99 -29.31 -7.92
N GLU A 430 -16.59 -28.16 -7.64
CA GLU A 430 -17.04 -27.19 -8.64
C GLU A 430 -15.90 -26.76 -9.60
N TRP A 431 -14.69 -26.64 -9.08
CA TRP A 431 -13.51 -26.28 -9.87
C TRP A 431 -13.18 -27.34 -10.92
N LEU A 432 -13.38 -28.64 -10.62
CA LEU A 432 -13.16 -29.75 -11.56
C LEU A 432 -14.20 -29.73 -12.65
N TRP A 433 -15.49 -29.51 -12.32
CA TRP A 433 -16.55 -29.38 -13.31
C TRP A 433 -16.30 -28.26 -14.29
N ARG A 434 -15.76 -27.14 -13.80
CA ARG A 434 -15.46 -25.96 -14.60
C ARG A 434 -14.26 -26.15 -15.54
N LEU A 435 -13.39 -27.14 -15.35
CA LEU A 435 -12.28 -27.43 -16.25
C LEU A 435 -12.73 -27.79 -17.66
N ARG A 436 -13.94 -28.31 -17.83
CA ARG A 436 -14.52 -28.62 -19.16
C ARG A 436 -14.74 -27.37 -20.05
N PHE A 437 -14.74 -26.19 -19.46
CA PHE A 437 -14.86 -24.94 -20.17
C PHE A 437 -13.50 -24.22 -20.14
N ASP A 438 -12.87 -23.98 -21.29
CA ASP A 438 -11.58 -23.30 -21.40
C ASP A 438 -10.48 -24.01 -20.54
N THR A 439 -10.31 -25.30 -20.76
CA THR A 439 -9.54 -26.25 -19.97
C THR A 439 -8.10 -25.77 -19.72
N VAL A 440 -7.37 -25.44 -20.78
CA VAL A 440 -5.93 -25.07 -20.70
C VAL A 440 -5.74 -23.83 -19.82
N ARG A 441 -6.50 -22.77 -20.07
CA ARG A 441 -6.38 -21.53 -19.29
C ARG A 441 -6.72 -21.76 -17.82
N ARG A 442 -7.73 -22.58 -17.52
CA ARG A 442 -8.16 -22.87 -16.14
C ARG A 442 -7.15 -23.74 -15.41
N ILE A 443 -6.55 -24.73 -16.06
CA ILE A 443 -5.48 -25.55 -15.48
C ILE A 443 -4.25 -24.70 -15.19
N LEU A 444 -3.77 -23.90 -16.15
CA LEU A 444 -2.63 -23.01 -15.92
C LEU A 444 -2.86 -22.06 -14.77
N ARG A 445 -4.06 -21.49 -14.68
CA ARG A 445 -4.44 -20.61 -13.56
C ARG A 445 -4.47 -21.37 -12.22
N LEU A 446 -4.98 -22.60 -12.19
CA LEU A 446 -5.00 -23.41 -11.00
C LEU A 446 -3.59 -23.72 -10.52
N ILE A 447 -2.69 -24.12 -11.42
CA ILE A 447 -1.28 -24.36 -11.11
C ILE A 447 -0.63 -23.10 -10.56
N GLU A 448 -0.79 -21.95 -11.24
CA GLU A 448 -0.21 -20.68 -10.78
C GLU A 448 -0.74 -20.26 -9.40
N THR A 449 -2.06 -20.32 -9.19
CA THR A 449 -2.66 -19.92 -7.92
C THR A 449 -2.28 -20.85 -6.78
N SER A 450 -2.20 -22.17 -7.02
CA SER A 450 -1.76 -23.14 -6.02
C SER A 450 -0.28 -22.96 -5.66
N TYR A 451 0.59 -22.74 -6.66
CA TYR A 451 2.00 -22.42 -6.43
C TYR A 451 2.17 -21.15 -5.59
N LEU A 452 1.49 -20.07 -5.94
CA LEU A 452 1.55 -18.80 -5.18
C LEU A 452 1.02 -18.95 -3.75
N PHE A 453 -0.05 -19.75 -3.57
CA PHE A 453 -0.63 -20.03 -2.25
C PHE A 453 0.34 -20.83 -1.38
N THR A 454 0.93 -21.90 -1.92
CA THR A 454 1.94 -22.71 -1.21
C THR A 454 3.15 -21.87 -0.85
N LYS A 455 3.64 -21.05 -1.78
CA LYS A 455 4.72 -20.12 -1.52
C LYS A 455 4.39 -19.15 -0.37
N MET A 456 3.16 -18.62 -0.35
CA MET A 456 2.69 -17.76 0.72
C MET A 456 2.70 -18.47 2.08
N LEU A 457 2.26 -19.72 2.15
CA LEU A 457 2.24 -20.52 3.38
C LEU A 457 3.67 -20.83 3.88
N ILE A 458 4.55 -21.30 3.00
CA ILE A 458 5.92 -21.68 3.35
C ILE A 458 6.71 -20.48 3.89
N PHE A 459 6.64 -19.34 3.20
CA PHE A 459 7.42 -18.16 3.57
C PHE A 459 6.71 -17.25 4.59
N LYS A 460 5.56 -17.68 5.16
CA LYS A 460 4.74 -16.85 6.07
C LYS A 460 4.54 -15.41 5.55
N GLN A 461 4.53 -15.27 4.23
CA GLN A 461 4.31 -13.97 3.59
C GLN A 461 2.83 -13.65 3.69
N ASN A 462 2.46 -12.87 4.67
CA ASN A 462 1.15 -12.39 5.05
C ASN A 462 0.35 -13.36 5.92
N LYS A 463 0.43 -13.16 7.23
CA LYS A 463 -0.72 -13.50 8.07
C LYS A 463 -1.87 -12.60 7.59
N ILE A 464 -2.84 -13.20 6.94
CA ILE A 464 -4.15 -12.61 6.70
C ILE A 464 -4.82 -12.68 8.08
N HIS A 465 -4.88 -11.56 8.78
CA HIS A 465 -5.57 -11.43 10.06
C HIS A 465 -6.91 -10.72 9.83
#